data_13d1e556a20579727ab8ea654e2f5243
#
_entry.id   13d1e556a20579727ab8ea654e2f5243
#
_cell.length_a   1.000
_cell.length_b   1.000
_cell.length_c   1.000
_cell.angle_alpha   90.00
_cell.angle_beta   90.00
_cell.angle_gamma   90.00
#
_symmetry.space_group_name_H-M   'P 1'
#
loop_
_entity.id
_entity.type
_entity.pdbx_description
1 polymer ?
#
loop_
_entity_poly.entity_id
_entity_poly.type
_entity_poly.pdbx_seq_one_letter_code
_entity_poly.pdbx_strand_id
1 'polypeptide(L)'
;MVDAREKRINKLTINNNIKQMKGIVLAGGSGTRLYPITKGVSKQLLPIYDKPMVYYPISVLMLAGIRDILVISTPYDLPGFKRLLGDGSDYGIRLQYAEQPSPDGLAQAFTIGKEFIGDDCACLVLGDNIFYGSYFTSMLKEAVRAAEQDKKATVFGYWVSDPERYGVAEFDKDGNCLSIEEKPQNPKSNYAVVGLLAA
;
A
#
# COMPACT_ATOMS: atom_id res chain seq x y z
N MET A 1 36.87 22.66 -33.41
CA MET A 1 36.78 21.29 -32.90
C MET A 1 35.93 21.37 -31.62
N VAL A 2 34.62 21.29 -31.75
CA VAL A 2 33.69 21.28 -30.65
C VAL A 2 33.32 19.83 -30.36
N ASP A 3 33.48 19.49 -29.07
CA ASP A 3 33.60 18.18 -28.49
C ASP A 3 32.38 17.26 -28.74
N ALA A 4 32.69 16.07 -29.24
CA ALA A 4 31.71 14.99 -29.52
C ALA A 4 31.09 14.37 -28.22
N ARG A 5 31.36 14.94 -27.04
CA ARG A 5 30.85 14.44 -25.75
C ARG A 5 29.47 15.00 -25.34
N GLU A 6 29.04 16.12 -25.91
CA GLU A 6 27.73 16.71 -25.58
C GLU A 6 26.51 16.06 -26.25
N LYS A 7 26.68 15.15 -27.21
CA LYS A 7 25.58 14.52 -27.96
C LYS A 7 25.02 13.23 -27.35
N ARG A 8 25.46 12.82 -26.15
CA ARG A 8 25.03 11.55 -25.52
C ARG A 8 24.05 11.67 -24.38
N ILE A 9 23.60 12.86 -24.02
CA ILE A 9 22.67 13.06 -22.88
C ILE A 9 21.21 13.25 -23.32
N ASN A 10 20.91 13.33 -24.59
CA ASN A 10 19.55 13.54 -25.07
C ASN A 10 19.08 12.36 -25.92
N LYS A 11 18.46 11.38 -25.28
CA LYS A 11 17.25 10.65 -25.69
C LYS A 11 17.02 9.45 -24.78
N LEU A 12 16.81 9.67 -23.51
CA LEU A 12 15.82 8.85 -22.80
C LEU A 12 14.47 9.35 -23.31
N THR A 13 14.02 8.79 -24.41
CA THR A 13 12.62 8.87 -24.81
C THR A 13 11.86 8.21 -23.65
N ILE A 14 11.27 9.02 -22.78
CA ILE A 14 10.30 8.53 -21.81
C ILE A 14 9.20 7.92 -22.68
N ASN A 15 9.16 6.59 -22.71
CA ASN A 15 8.02 5.87 -23.25
C ASN A 15 6.82 6.25 -22.37
N ASN A 16 5.98 7.15 -22.84
CA ASN A 16 4.77 7.62 -22.16
C ASN A 16 3.71 6.52 -21.95
N ASN A 17 4.06 5.25 -22.18
CA ASN A 17 3.20 4.08 -22.01
C ASN A 17 3.66 3.13 -20.90
N ILE A 18 4.67 3.49 -20.11
CA ILE A 18 5.02 2.68 -18.93
C ILE A 18 4.06 3.08 -17.84
N LYS A 19 3.16 2.16 -17.47
CA LYS A 19 2.30 2.32 -16.30
C LYS A 19 3.19 2.48 -15.07
N GLN A 20 2.88 3.48 -14.25
CA GLN A 20 3.57 3.71 -13.00
C GLN A 20 2.76 3.12 -11.85
N MET A 21 3.44 2.56 -10.87
CA MET A 21 2.77 2.13 -9.65
C MET A 21 2.43 3.33 -8.77
N LYS A 22 1.15 3.50 -8.45
CA LYS A 22 0.65 4.47 -7.48
C LYS A 22 0.35 3.80 -6.15
N GLY A 23 0.60 4.49 -5.06
CA GLY A 23 0.37 3.97 -3.72
C GLY A 23 -0.98 4.42 -3.15
N ILE A 24 -1.63 3.54 -2.40
CA ILE A 24 -2.80 3.89 -1.58
C ILE A 24 -2.51 3.43 -0.15
N VAL A 25 -2.60 4.34 0.80
CA VAL A 25 -2.61 4.03 2.23
C VAL A 25 -4.05 4.15 2.72
N LEU A 26 -4.67 3.02 3.08
CA LEU A 26 -6.00 3.03 3.67
C LEU A 26 -5.89 3.13 5.19
N ALA A 27 -6.11 4.33 5.71
CA ALA A 27 -5.98 4.70 7.12
C ALA A 27 -7.32 5.05 7.76
N GLY A 28 -8.36 4.30 7.41
CA GLY A 28 -9.70 4.40 7.99
C GLY A 28 -9.90 3.49 9.20
N GLY A 29 -11.12 3.52 9.73
CA GLY A 29 -11.57 2.66 10.81
C GLY A 29 -11.63 3.34 12.18
N SER A 30 -12.58 2.90 13.01
CA SER A 30 -12.92 3.52 14.31
C SER A 30 -11.91 3.23 15.43
N GLY A 31 -10.99 2.27 15.26
CA GLY A 31 -9.99 1.91 16.27
C GLY A 31 -10.55 1.43 17.62
N THR A 32 -11.82 0.97 17.69
CA THR A 32 -12.55 0.67 18.92
C THR A 32 -11.84 -0.30 19.87
N ARG A 33 -11.03 -1.20 19.32
CA ARG A 33 -10.23 -2.16 20.14
C ARG A 33 -9.21 -1.47 21.05
N LEU A 34 -8.84 -0.24 20.74
CA LEU A 34 -7.87 0.57 21.52
C LEU A 34 -8.53 1.67 22.35
N TYR A 35 -9.86 1.62 22.54
CA TYR A 35 -10.53 2.58 23.41
C TYR A 35 -9.99 2.47 24.84
N PRO A 36 -9.84 3.62 25.56
CA PRO A 36 -10.27 4.98 25.17
C PRO A 36 -9.23 5.78 24.34
N ILE A 37 -8.05 5.25 24.07
CA ILE A 37 -6.94 5.98 23.44
C ILE A 37 -7.36 6.55 22.07
N THR A 38 -8.10 5.76 21.29
CA THR A 38 -8.53 6.14 19.93
C THR A 38 -9.86 6.90 19.87
N LYS A 39 -10.38 7.38 21.00
CA LYS A 39 -11.59 8.22 20.98
C LYS A 39 -11.38 9.61 20.39
N GLY A 40 -10.18 10.15 20.53
CA GLY A 40 -9.85 11.50 20.10
C GLY A 40 -8.83 11.56 18.96
N VAL A 41 -8.30 10.42 18.53
CA VAL A 41 -7.25 10.36 17.50
C VAL A 41 -7.31 9.03 16.75
N SER A 42 -7.06 9.09 15.43
CA SER A 42 -6.91 7.88 14.62
C SER A 42 -5.82 6.95 15.16
N LYS A 43 -6.06 5.63 15.14
CA LYS A 43 -5.07 4.62 15.51
C LYS A 43 -3.74 4.80 14.78
N GLN A 44 -3.79 5.13 13.50
CA GLN A 44 -2.62 5.28 12.66
C GLN A 44 -1.79 6.54 12.97
N LEU A 45 -2.34 7.47 13.75
CA LEU A 45 -1.61 8.64 14.27
C LEU A 45 -0.96 8.40 15.63
N LEU A 46 -1.26 7.27 16.29
CA LEU A 46 -0.59 6.90 17.54
C LEU A 46 0.88 6.53 17.28
N PRO A 47 1.78 6.89 18.23
CA PRO A 47 3.18 6.55 18.08
C PRO A 47 3.43 5.04 18.24
N ILE A 48 4.27 4.51 17.36
CA ILE A 48 4.88 3.20 17.50
C ILE A 48 6.38 3.44 17.57
N TYR A 49 6.94 3.26 18.75
CA TYR A 49 8.31 3.58 19.10
C TYR A 49 8.61 5.08 18.95
N ASP A 50 9.18 5.52 17.85
CA ASP A 50 9.69 6.88 17.62
C ASP A 50 8.87 7.75 16.65
N LYS A 51 7.83 7.16 16.02
CA LYS A 51 7.02 7.86 15.00
C LYS A 51 5.58 7.35 14.93
N PRO A 52 4.63 8.16 14.42
CA PRO A 52 3.28 7.71 14.17
C PRO A 52 3.22 6.47 13.27
N MET A 53 2.27 5.58 13.56
CA MET A 53 2.11 4.30 12.87
C MET A 53 2.05 4.43 11.34
N VAL A 54 1.40 5.47 10.81
CA VAL A 54 1.23 5.69 9.37
C VAL A 54 2.54 5.82 8.59
N TYR A 55 3.64 6.18 9.23
CA TYR A 55 4.94 6.25 8.55
C TYR A 55 5.45 4.88 8.10
N TYR A 56 5.07 3.80 8.81
CA TYR A 56 5.51 2.46 8.44
C TYR A 56 4.91 2.03 7.08
N PRO A 57 3.59 2.05 6.84
CA PRO A 57 3.03 1.72 5.53
C PRO A 57 3.47 2.68 4.42
N ILE A 58 3.64 3.99 4.72
CA ILE A 58 4.21 4.93 3.74
C ILE A 58 5.64 4.49 3.37
N SER A 59 6.47 4.11 4.34
CA SER A 59 7.83 3.64 4.07
C SER A 59 7.86 2.36 3.22
N VAL A 60 6.89 1.46 3.38
CA VAL A 60 6.74 0.27 2.52
C VAL A 60 6.55 0.67 1.06
N LEU A 61 5.65 1.60 0.78
CA LEU A 61 5.46 2.13 -0.57
C LEU A 61 6.73 2.79 -1.12
N MET A 62 7.43 3.57 -0.28
CA MET A 62 8.70 4.19 -0.66
C MET A 62 9.79 3.16 -0.98
N LEU A 63 9.89 2.06 -0.22
CA LEU A 63 10.81 0.94 -0.47
C LEU A 63 10.47 0.22 -1.78
N ALA A 64 9.20 0.14 -2.13
CA ALA A 64 8.74 -0.37 -3.43
C ALA A 64 9.09 0.56 -4.61
N GLY A 65 9.59 1.76 -4.35
CA GLY A 65 9.90 2.78 -5.37
C GLY A 65 8.75 3.73 -5.68
N ILE A 66 7.61 3.59 -5.01
CA ILE A 66 6.41 4.40 -5.24
C ILE A 66 6.57 5.78 -4.62
N ARG A 67 6.16 6.82 -5.36
CA ARG A 67 6.31 8.22 -4.96
C ARG A 67 5.02 9.02 -5.00
N ASP A 68 4.02 8.60 -5.76
CA ASP A 68 2.67 9.17 -5.77
C ASP A 68 1.79 8.33 -4.87
N ILE A 69 1.29 8.91 -3.78
CA ILE A 69 0.58 8.18 -2.74
C ILE A 69 -0.70 8.92 -2.36
N LEU A 70 -1.80 8.19 -2.35
CA LEU A 70 -3.10 8.64 -1.86
C LEU A 70 -3.32 8.12 -0.43
N VAL A 71 -3.52 9.00 0.52
CA VAL A 71 -3.93 8.65 1.89
C VAL A 71 -5.44 8.76 1.99
N ILE A 72 -6.10 7.65 2.29
CA ILE A 72 -7.56 7.58 2.46
C ILE A 72 -7.87 7.41 3.94
N SER A 73 -8.69 8.28 4.50
CA SER A 73 -9.08 8.22 5.91
C SER A 73 -10.51 8.73 6.12
N THR A 74 -11.02 8.59 7.35
CA THR A 74 -12.32 9.14 7.70
C THR A 74 -12.33 10.66 7.57
N PRO A 75 -13.48 11.31 7.31
CA PRO A 75 -13.57 12.78 7.30
C PRO A 75 -13.09 13.41 8.60
N TYR A 76 -13.31 12.74 9.74
CA TYR A 76 -12.89 13.21 11.07
C TYR A 76 -11.36 13.20 11.24
N ASP A 77 -10.70 12.14 10.80
CA ASP A 77 -9.26 11.94 11.04
C ASP A 77 -8.37 12.57 9.95
N LEU A 78 -8.88 12.74 8.73
CA LEU A 78 -8.11 13.22 7.58
C LEU A 78 -7.36 14.54 7.81
N PRO A 79 -7.94 15.55 8.52
CA PRO A 79 -7.19 16.75 8.87
C PRO A 79 -5.92 16.50 9.70
N GLY A 80 -5.93 15.46 10.55
CA GLY A 80 -4.76 15.02 11.33
C GLY A 80 -3.63 14.52 10.45
N PHE A 81 -3.95 13.69 9.45
CA PHE A 81 -2.97 13.21 8.48
C PHE A 81 -2.39 14.34 7.64
N LYS A 82 -3.25 15.26 7.16
CA LYS A 82 -2.79 16.45 6.40
C LYS A 82 -1.83 17.33 7.20
N ARG A 83 -2.10 17.54 8.49
CA ARG A 83 -1.19 18.33 9.36
C ARG A 83 0.13 17.60 9.60
N LEU A 84 0.10 16.26 9.75
CA LEU A 84 1.29 15.47 10.04
C LEU A 84 2.21 15.33 8.83
N LEU A 85 1.63 15.05 7.65
CA LEU A 85 2.37 14.57 6.49
C LEU A 85 2.57 15.64 5.41
N GLY A 86 1.80 16.74 5.46
CA GLY A 86 1.85 17.82 4.46
C GLY A 86 1.51 17.31 3.04
N ASP A 87 2.24 17.80 2.06
CA ASP A 87 2.14 17.35 0.67
C ASP A 87 3.13 16.22 0.32
N GLY A 88 3.95 15.79 1.30
CA GLY A 88 4.93 14.73 1.17
C GLY A 88 6.29 15.19 0.64
N SER A 89 6.48 16.46 0.29
CA SER A 89 7.74 16.98 -0.28
C SER A 89 8.93 16.80 0.66
N ASP A 90 8.72 16.90 1.97
CA ASP A 90 9.74 16.68 2.99
C ASP A 90 10.31 15.24 2.98
N TYR A 91 9.55 14.29 2.42
CA TYR A 91 9.93 12.88 2.32
C TYR A 91 10.29 12.45 0.88
N GLY A 92 10.31 13.39 -0.06
CA GLY A 92 10.55 13.11 -1.48
C GLY A 92 9.45 12.29 -2.15
N ILE A 93 8.21 12.44 -1.70
CA ILE A 93 6.99 11.84 -2.26
C ILE A 93 5.95 12.91 -2.55
N ARG A 94 4.88 12.56 -3.24
CA ARG A 94 3.70 13.41 -3.46
C ARG A 94 2.50 12.76 -2.78
N LEU A 95 1.90 13.46 -1.83
CA LEU A 95 0.73 12.99 -1.09
C LEU A 95 -0.53 13.68 -1.58
N GLN A 96 -1.55 12.87 -1.83
CA GLN A 96 -2.93 13.29 -2.00
C GLN A 96 -3.79 12.67 -0.91
N TYR A 97 -4.98 13.23 -0.70
CA TYR A 97 -5.84 12.85 0.40
C TYR A 97 -7.27 12.70 -0.08
N ALA A 98 -7.93 11.63 0.34
CA ALA A 98 -9.33 11.40 0.07
C ALA A 98 -10.09 10.92 1.31
N GLU A 99 -11.37 11.20 1.36
CA GLU A 99 -12.25 10.80 2.44
C GLU A 99 -12.89 9.45 2.17
N GLN A 100 -12.93 8.60 3.19
CA GLN A 100 -13.75 7.39 3.23
C GLN A 100 -14.93 7.66 4.17
N PRO A 101 -16.12 7.93 3.65
CA PRO A 101 -17.29 8.30 4.49
C PRO A 101 -17.77 7.17 5.39
N SER A 102 -17.63 5.92 4.94
CA SER A 102 -18.03 4.70 5.65
C SER A 102 -17.02 3.59 5.42
N PRO A 103 -16.78 2.70 6.40
CA PRO A 103 -15.77 1.63 6.31
C PRO A 103 -16.33 0.41 5.55
N ASP A 104 -16.61 0.53 4.25
CA ASP A 104 -17.27 -0.48 3.41
C ASP A 104 -16.27 -1.51 2.83
N GLY A 105 -15.14 -1.70 3.49
CA GLY A 105 -14.13 -2.70 3.11
C GLY A 105 -12.97 -2.15 2.28
N LEU A 106 -12.00 -3.03 2.01
CA LEU A 106 -10.74 -2.68 1.33
C LEU A 106 -10.95 -2.27 -0.13
N ALA A 107 -11.90 -2.91 -0.82
CA ALA A 107 -12.17 -2.64 -2.23
C ALA A 107 -12.64 -1.20 -2.48
N GLN A 108 -13.29 -0.57 -1.50
CA GLN A 108 -13.72 0.82 -1.56
C GLN A 108 -12.55 1.79 -1.80
N ALA A 109 -11.33 1.45 -1.33
CA ALA A 109 -10.14 2.26 -1.55
C ALA A 109 -9.84 2.46 -3.04
N PHE A 110 -10.05 1.44 -3.87
CA PHE A 110 -9.87 1.54 -5.33
C PHE A 110 -10.97 2.39 -5.98
N THR A 111 -12.19 2.30 -5.48
CA THR A 111 -13.32 3.14 -5.97
C THR A 111 -13.07 4.61 -5.64
N ILE A 112 -12.65 4.92 -4.40
CA ILE A 112 -12.31 6.28 -3.97
C ILE A 112 -11.09 6.79 -4.74
N GLY A 113 -10.07 5.94 -4.92
CA GLY A 113 -8.83 6.27 -5.62
C GLY A 113 -8.91 6.23 -7.13
N LYS A 114 -10.08 5.97 -7.75
CA LYS A 114 -10.21 5.74 -9.19
C LYS A 114 -9.59 6.84 -10.05
N GLU A 115 -9.89 8.10 -9.76
CA GLU A 115 -9.34 9.23 -10.52
C GLU A 115 -7.83 9.40 -10.28
N PHE A 116 -7.37 9.16 -9.05
CA PHE A 116 -5.95 9.17 -8.71
C PHE A 116 -5.18 8.07 -9.43
N ILE A 117 -5.71 6.85 -9.47
CA ILE A 117 -5.08 5.71 -10.14
C ILE A 117 -5.06 5.93 -11.66
N GLY A 118 -6.19 6.33 -12.24
CA GLY A 118 -6.34 6.44 -13.70
C GLY A 118 -6.11 5.09 -14.38
N ASP A 119 -5.21 5.08 -15.36
CA ASP A 119 -4.82 3.87 -16.11
C ASP A 119 -3.56 3.19 -15.57
N ASP A 120 -3.01 3.69 -14.46
CA ASP A 120 -1.80 3.17 -13.82
C ASP A 120 -2.07 1.93 -12.96
N CYS A 121 -1.00 1.28 -12.50
CA CYS A 121 -1.08 0.22 -11.49
C CYS A 121 -1.22 0.81 -10.09
N ALA A 122 -1.79 0.05 -9.16
CA ALA A 122 -1.98 0.50 -7.79
C ALA A 122 -1.40 -0.49 -6.76
N CYS A 123 -0.74 0.04 -5.74
CA CYS A 123 -0.30 -0.71 -4.57
C CYS A 123 -1.06 -0.20 -3.34
N LEU A 124 -1.93 -1.04 -2.79
CA LEU A 124 -2.69 -0.75 -1.57
C LEU A 124 -1.95 -1.30 -0.36
N VAL A 125 -1.82 -0.49 0.67
CA VAL A 125 -1.34 -0.91 2.00
C VAL A 125 -2.29 -0.41 3.08
N LEU A 126 -2.55 -1.25 4.08
CA LEU A 126 -3.32 -0.84 5.25
C LEU A 126 -2.47 0.04 6.16
N GLY A 127 -3.05 1.14 6.62
CA GLY A 127 -2.38 2.16 7.44
C GLY A 127 -1.96 1.71 8.84
N ASP A 128 -2.39 0.53 9.25
CA ASP A 128 -2.09 -0.06 10.56
C ASP A 128 -1.22 -1.32 10.48
N ASN A 129 -0.67 -1.63 9.32
CA ASN A 129 0.21 -2.78 9.14
C ASN A 129 1.68 -2.33 9.18
N ILE A 130 2.49 -3.09 9.92
CA ILE A 130 3.94 -2.91 10.01
C ILE A 130 4.59 -4.15 9.43
N PHE A 131 5.37 -3.95 8.37
CA PHE A 131 6.06 -5.04 7.67
C PHE A 131 7.54 -5.03 8.00
N TYR A 132 8.06 -6.21 8.29
CA TYR A 132 9.48 -6.43 8.52
C TYR A 132 9.87 -7.80 8.00
N GLY A 133 11.03 -7.92 7.38
CA GLY A 133 11.56 -9.20 6.92
C GLY A 133 12.79 -9.06 6.05
N SER A 134 13.60 -10.12 6.03
CA SER A 134 14.72 -10.25 5.11
C SER A 134 14.19 -10.29 3.67
N TYR A 135 14.89 -9.63 2.74
CA TYR A 135 14.52 -9.56 1.32
C TYR A 135 13.19 -8.88 1.00
N PHE A 136 12.49 -8.30 1.98
CA PHE A 136 11.18 -7.69 1.77
C PHE A 136 11.19 -6.61 0.68
N THR A 137 12.22 -5.75 0.65
CA THR A 137 12.38 -4.74 -0.41
C THR A 137 12.48 -5.36 -1.81
N SER A 138 13.15 -6.50 -1.95
CA SER A 138 13.25 -7.21 -3.23
C SER A 138 11.89 -7.78 -3.65
N MET A 139 11.13 -8.35 -2.71
CA MET A 139 9.77 -8.84 -2.95
C MET A 139 8.82 -7.72 -3.38
N LEU A 140 8.91 -6.53 -2.75
CA LEU A 140 8.14 -5.36 -3.14
C LEU A 140 8.43 -4.92 -4.57
N LYS A 141 9.71 -4.83 -4.93
CA LYS A 141 10.13 -4.43 -6.29
C LYS A 141 9.69 -5.44 -7.34
N GLU A 142 9.72 -6.72 -7.02
CA GLU A 142 9.24 -7.77 -7.91
C GLU A 142 7.72 -7.69 -8.08
N ALA A 143 6.96 -7.44 -7.02
CA ALA A 143 5.51 -7.24 -7.10
C ALA A 143 5.15 -6.03 -7.99
N VAL A 144 5.87 -4.92 -7.86
CA VAL A 144 5.72 -3.74 -8.72
C VAL A 144 6.02 -4.11 -10.17
N ARG A 145 7.14 -4.79 -10.44
CA ARG A 145 7.51 -5.24 -11.78
C ARG A 145 6.44 -6.16 -12.39
N ALA A 146 5.93 -7.11 -11.60
CA ALA A 146 4.90 -8.04 -12.05
C ALA A 146 3.60 -7.31 -12.45
N ALA A 147 3.20 -6.29 -11.69
CA ALA A 147 2.03 -5.49 -12.03
C ALA A 147 2.24 -4.62 -13.28
N GLU A 148 3.36 -3.88 -13.35
CA GLU A 148 3.63 -2.94 -14.42
C GLU A 148 3.92 -3.62 -15.77
N GLN A 149 4.67 -4.73 -15.74
CA GLN A 149 5.16 -5.41 -16.95
C GLN A 149 4.34 -6.64 -17.33
N ASP A 150 3.99 -7.46 -16.34
CA ASP A 150 3.35 -8.76 -16.58
C ASP A 150 1.82 -8.71 -16.39
N LYS A 151 1.28 -7.57 -15.93
CA LYS A 151 -0.15 -7.35 -15.61
C LYS A 151 -0.68 -8.41 -14.62
N LYS A 152 0.13 -8.74 -13.63
CA LYS A 152 -0.20 -9.70 -12.57
C LYS A 152 -0.40 -8.98 -11.25
N ALA A 153 -1.48 -9.33 -10.56
CA ALA A 153 -1.67 -8.91 -9.17
C ALA A 153 -0.81 -9.77 -8.23
N THR A 154 -0.28 -9.14 -7.19
CA THR A 154 0.49 -9.81 -6.13
C THR A 154 -0.16 -9.55 -4.79
N VAL A 155 -0.46 -10.61 -4.05
CA VAL A 155 -0.86 -10.57 -2.64
C VAL A 155 0.26 -11.13 -1.78
N PHE A 156 0.42 -10.59 -0.58
CA PHE A 156 1.42 -11.07 0.36
C PHE A 156 0.75 -11.96 1.41
N GLY A 157 1.21 -13.20 1.50
CA GLY A 157 0.77 -14.16 2.50
C GLY A 157 1.78 -14.30 3.62
N TYR A 158 1.30 -14.28 4.86
CA TYR A 158 2.10 -14.52 6.06
C TYR A 158 1.58 -15.77 6.77
N TRP A 159 2.50 -16.69 7.12
CA TRP A 159 2.12 -17.92 7.81
C TRP A 159 1.69 -17.61 9.26
N VAL A 160 0.51 -18.12 9.64
CA VAL A 160 -0.09 -17.95 10.98
C VAL A 160 -0.56 -19.26 11.54
N SER A 161 -0.68 -19.36 12.86
CA SER A 161 -1.19 -20.55 13.53
C SER A 161 -2.72 -20.55 13.66
N ASP A 162 -3.37 -19.41 13.48
CA ASP A 162 -4.81 -19.17 13.67
C ASP A 162 -5.45 -18.53 12.41
N PRO A 163 -5.37 -19.19 11.23
CA PRO A 163 -5.75 -18.62 9.94
C PRO A 163 -7.22 -18.22 9.84
N GLU A 164 -8.12 -18.86 10.59
CA GLU A 164 -9.56 -18.58 10.61
C GLU A 164 -9.91 -17.14 11.01
N ARG A 165 -8.95 -16.39 11.54
CA ARG A 165 -9.14 -14.97 11.93
C ARG A 165 -8.88 -13.98 10.80
N TYR A 166 -8.35 -14.44 9.68
CA TYR A 166 -7.84 -13.61 8.58
C TYR A 166 -8.47 -13.98 7.25
N GLY A 167 -8.23 -13.18 6.22
CA GLY A 167 -8.34 -13.63 4.85
C GLY A 167 -7.25 -14.65 4.59
N VAL A 168 -7.60 -15.83 4.09
CA VAL A 168 -6.68 -16.95 3.85
C VAL A 168 -6.49 -17.15 2.37
N ALA A 169 -5.23 -17.16 1.92
CA ALA A 169 -4.89 -17.47 0.54
C ALA A 169 -4.50 -18.92 0.37
N GLU A 170 -5.00 -19.54 -0.69
CA GLU A 170 -4.59 -20.87 -1.17
C GLU A 170 -3.62 -20.70 -2.33
N PHE A 171 -2.47 -21.39 -2.30
CA PHE A 171 -1.45 -21.33 -3.35
C PHE A 171 -1.22 -22.71 -3.97
N ASP A 172 -0.90 -22.73 -5.26
CA ASP A 172 -0.37 -23.91 -5.92
C ASP A 172 1.14 -24.09 -5.65
N LYS A 173 1.73 -25.14 -6.27
CA LYS A 173 3.16 -25.47 -6.12
C LYS A 173 4.09 -24.40 -6.70
N ASP A 174 3.59 -23.62 -7.63
CA ASP A 174 4.34 -22.57 -8.32
C ASP A 174 4.16 -21.20 -7.66
N GLY A 175 3.39 -21.14 -6.55
CA GLY A 175 3.12 -19.92 -5.79
C GLY A 175 2.00 -19.06 -6.38
N ASN A 176 1.21 -19.57 -7.33
CA ASN A 176 0.04 -18.84 -7.81
C ASN A 176 -1.08 -18.89 -6.78
N CYS A 177 -1.71 -17.75 -6.50
CA CYS A 177 -2.88 -17.69 -5.63
C CYS A 177 -4.09 -18.27 -6.36
N LEU A 178 -4.65 -19.36 -5.81
CA LEU A 178 -5.81 -20.06 -6.37
C LEU A 178 -7.13 -19.49 -5.85
N SER A 179 -7.16 -19.13 -4.57
CA SER A 179 -8.34 -18.56 -3.92
C SER A 179 -7.96 -17.72 -2.70
N ILE A 180 -8.84 -16.79 -2.34
CA ILE A 180 -8.78 -16.03 -1.08
C ILE A 180 -10.15 -16.13 -0.43
N GLU A 181 -10.20 -16.55 0.83
CA GLU A 181 -11.43 -16.67 1.60
C GLU A 181 -11.33 -15.88 2.90
N GLU A 182 -12.30 -15.00 3.15
CA GLU A 182 -12.31 -14.15 4.37
C GLU A 182 -12.83 -14.96 5.56
N LYS A 183 -11.99 -15.10 6.58
CA LYS A 183 -12.30 -15.78 7.85
C LYS A 183 -12.99 -17.14 7.67
N PRO A 184 -12.37 -18.06 6.92
CA PRO A 184 -12.97 -19.37 6.64
C PRO A 184 -13.12 -20.17 7.93
N GLN A 185 -14.24 -20.91 8.04
CA GLN A 185 -14.42 -21.87 9.14
C GLN A 185 -13.46 -23.07 9.01
N ASN A 186 -13.13 -23.44 7.78
CA ASN A 186 -12.19 -24.51 7.47
C ASN A 186 -11.10 -23.97 6.53
N PRO A 187 -10.03 -23.35 7.07
CA PRO A 187 -8.98 -22.75 6.27
C PRO A 187 -8.26 -23.79 5.38
N LYS A 188 -8.08 -23.45 4.10
CA LYS A 188 -7.36 -24.29 3.15
C LYS A 188 -5.83 -24.20 3.27
N SER A 189 -5.34 -23.19 3.94
CA SER A 189 -3.93 -22.99 4.23
C SER A 189 -3.73 -22.18 5.52
N ASN A 190 -2.47 -22.03 5.93
CA ASN A 190 -2.08 -21.17 7.05
C ASN A 190 -1.56 -19.78 6.58
N TYR A 191 -1.74 -19.44 5.30
CA TYR A 191 -1.26 -18.15 4.79
C TYR A 191 -2.34 -17.07 4.89
N ALA A 192 -2.21 -16.23 5.92
CA ALA A 192 -3.03 -15.04 6.07
C ALA A 192 -2.64 -14.00 5.02
N VAL A 193 -3.62 -13.46 4.31
CA VAL A 193 -3.42 -12.31 3.42
C VAL A 193 -3.22 -11.07 4.29
N VAL A 194 -2.02 -10.52 4.23
CA VAL A 194 -1.70 -9.28 4.94
C VAL A 194 -2.14 -8.09 4.09
N GLY A 195 -2.42 -6.96 4.74
CA GLY A 195 -2.98 -5.77 4.11
C GLY A 195 -2.02 -5.05 3.15
N LEU A 196 -1.51 -5.78 2.15
CA LEU A 196 -0.63 -5.29 1.09
C LEU A 196 -0.96 -6.01 -0.21
N LEU A 197 -1.30 -5.24 -1.24
CA LEU A 197 -1.69 -5.71 -2.57
C LEU A 197 -1.07 -4.80 -3.63
N ALA A 198 -0.43 -5.37 -4.66
CA ALA A 198 0.00 -4.67 -5.87
C ALA A 198 -0.73 -5.25 -7.09
N ALA A 199 -1.37 -4.38 -7.92
CA ALA A 199 -2.14 -4.78 -9.10
C ALA A 199 -2.11 -3.73 -10.23
#